data_9be9395f6c5f4127a2ce5fc22f03671b
#
_entry.id   9be9395f6c5f4127a2ce5fc22f03671b
#
_cell.length_a   1.000
_cell.length_b   1.000
_cell.length_c   1.000
_cell.angle_alpha   90.00
_cell.angle_beta   90.00
_cell.angle_gamma   90.00
#
_symmetry.space_group_name_H-M   'P 1'
#
loop_
_entity.id
_entity.type
_entity.pdbx_description
1 polymer ?
#
loop_
_entity_poly.entity_id
_entity_poly.type
_entity_poly.pdbx_seq_one_letter_code
_entity_poly.pdbx_strand_id
1 'polypeptide(L)'
;WQAFHDCTTLASVTIEKGITEIDEYAFMDCENLMKVTLPEGLKTLKKNAFWSCDNLVSINLPSTLTEIGHACFAKCKNLQSDMIVPSGVNKIEGETFSGCNRITKISLPETITEIGSMAFQNCYELKDINIPSSVHNIGSRAFEDCHKIKTIIIPNGVVTQISSGLFNGCNSLKSVQIPASVNSIGGGAFSGCSSLTSVSIPDNVLSIGDGLFRNCTNLQSINISSN
;
A
#
# COMPACT_ATOMS: atom_id res chain seq x y z
N TRP A 1 -20.50 9.70 -12.53
CA TRP A 1 -20.74 8.80 -11.40
C TRP A 1 -21.28 7.46 -11.89
N GLN A 2 -20.63 6.31 -11.55
CA GLN A 2 -21.07 4.94 -11.90
C GLN A 2 -21.33 4.66 -13.40
N ALA A 3 -20.67 5.38 -14.30
CA ALA A 3 -21.01 5.34 -15.72
C ALA A 3 -20.90 3.93 -16.36
N PHE A 4 -20.00 3.08 -15.86
CA PHE A 4 -19.76 1.71 -16.35
C PHE A 4 -19.74 0.70 -15.19
N HIS A 5 -20.37 1.02 -14.05
CA HIS A 5 -20.49 0.09 -12.93
C HIS A 5 -21.13 -1.22 -13.38
N ASP A 6 -20.59 -2.36 -12.90
CA ASP A 6 -21.09 -3.70 -13.26
C ASP A 6 -21.06 -4.05 -14.77
N CYS A 7 -20.23 -3.36 -15.57
CA CYS A 7 -20.06 -3.76 -16.97
C CYS A 7 -19.19 -5.04 -17.03
N THR A 8 -19.75 -6.17 -16.62
CA THR A 8 -19.04 -7.43 -16.44
C THR A 8 -18.49 -8.06 -17.73
N THR A 9 -18.97 -7.65 -18.91
CA THR A 9 -18.48 -8.12 -20.22
C THR A 9 -17.42 -7.22 -20.83
N LEU A 10 -17.18 -6.02 -20.23
CA LEU A 10 -16.21 -5.05 -20.74
C LEU A 10 -14.78 -5.57 -20.56
N ALA A 11 -14.07 -5.80 -21.68
CA ALA A 11 -12.73 -6.38 -21.66
C ALA A 11 -11.60 -5.35 -21.72
N SER A 12 -11.83 -4.21 -22.35
CA SER A 12 -10.84 -3.14 -22.47
C SER A 12 -11.47 -1.77 -22.61
N VAL A 13 -10.77 -0.75 -22.12
CA VAL A 13 -11.19 0.66 -22.23
C VAL A 13 -10.02 1.51 -22.65
N THR A 14 -10.25 2.41 -23.60
CA THR A 14 -9.35 3.52 -23.90
C THR A 14 -10.10 4.82 -23.62
N ILE A 15 -9.55 5.62 -22.72
CA ILE A 15 -10.08 6.96 -22.41
C ILE A 15 -9.38 7.96 -23.31
N GLU A 16 -10.16 8.73 -24.07
CA GLU A 16 -9.65 9.70 -25.03
C GLU A 16 -9.16 10.99 -24.36
N LYS A 17 -8.33 11.74 -25.09
CA LYS A 17 -7.84 13.06 -24.65
C LYS A 17 -9.00 14.01 -24.36
N GLY A 18 -8.79 14.90 -23.38
CA GLY A 18 -9.80 15.89 -22.96
C GLY A 18 -10.55 15.47 -21.68
N ILE A 19 -10.49 14.18 -21.31
CA ILE A 19 -11.01 13.74 -20.01
C ILE A 19 -9.95 14.03 -18.95
N THR A 20 -10.33 14.79 -17.93
CA THR A 20 -9.45 15.19 -16.82
C THR A 20 -9.69 14.42 -15.53
N GLU A 21 -10.79 13.69 -15.45
CA GLU A 21 -11.22 12.97 -14.25
C GLU A 21 -11.95 11.67 -14.60
N ILE A 22 -11.63 10.59 -13.87
CA ILE A 22 -12.46 9.37 -13.80
C ILE A 22 -13.23 9.44 -12.49
N ASP A 23 -14.54 9.51 -12.59
CA ASP A 23 -15.41 9.74 -11.44
C ASP A 23 -15.55 8.52 -10.52
N GLU A 24 -16.17 8.73 -9.35
CA GLU A 24 -16.37 7.67 -8.35
C GLU A 24 -17.13 6.48 -8.92
N TYR A 25 -16.65 5.27 -8.62
CA TYR A 25 -17.25 3.99 -9.01
C TYR A 25 -17.40 3.80 -10.54
N ALA A 26 -16.71 4.60 -11.38
CA ALA A 26 -16.94 4.62 -12.81
C ALA A 26 -16.83 3.25 -13.47
N PHE A 27 -15.86 2.42 -13.08
CA PHE A 27 -15.62 1.06 -13.58
C PHE A 27 -15.64 0.02 -12.44
N MET A 28 -16.30 0.34 -11.34
CA MET A 28 -16.44 -0.60 -10.23
C MET A 28 -17.11 -1.89 -10.69
N ASP A 29 -16.60 -3.05 -10.22
CA ASP A 29 -17.11 -4.39 -10.53
C ASP A 29 -17.11 -4.74 -12.04
N CYS A 30 -16.26 -4.08 -12.85
CA CYS A 30 -15.98 -4.51 -14.21
C CYS A 30 -15.05 -5.73 -14.18
N GLU A 31 -15.56 -6.89 -13.76
CA GLU A 31 -14.76 -8.07 -13.43
C GLU A 31 -13.90 -8.58 -14.60
N ASN A 32 -14.33 -8.44 -15.85
CA ASN A 32 -13.59 -8.90 -17.02
C ASN A 32 -12.72 -7.82 -17.67
N LEU A 33 -12.63 -6.63 -17.08
CA LEU A 33 -11.79 -5.56 -17.60
C LEU A 33 -10.30 -5.92 -17.41
N MET A 34 -9.59 -6.17 -18.51
CA MET A 34 -8.19 -6.62 -18.51
C MET A 34 -7.20 -5.47 -18.74
N LYS A 35 -7.60 -4.47 -19.49
CA LYS A 35 -6.72 -3.36 -19.91
C LYS A 35 -7.44 -2.02 -19.89
N VAL A 36 -6.81 -1.04 -19.28
CA VAL A 36 -7.24 0.36 -19.30
C VAL A 36 -6.10 1.21 -19.85
N THR A 37 -6.39 2.10 -20.79
CA THR A 37 -5.46 3.10 -21.30
C THR A 37 -6.01 4.47 -20.92
N LEU A 38 -5.21 5.20 -20.13
CA LEU A 38 -5.55 6.54 -19.66
C LEU A 38 -4.75 7.60 -20.46
N PRO A 39 -5.36 8.74 -20.81
CA PRO A 39 -4.68 9.78 -21.59
C PRO A 39 -3.79 10.66 -20.72
N GLU A 40 -2.75 11.24 -21.30
CA GLU A 40 -2.13 12.43 -20.72
C GLU A 40 -3.15 13.57 -20.65
N GLY A 41 -3.08 14.33 -19.54
CA GLY A 41 -4.07 15.35 -19.21
C GLY A 41 -5.08 14.92 -18.14
N LEU A 42 -5.23 13.61 -17.89
CA LEU A 42 -6.01 13.11 -16.76
C LEU A 42 -5.34 13.54 -15.44
N LYS A 43 -6.12 14.07 -14.50
CA LYS A 43 -5.66 14.60 -13.21
C LYS A 43 -6.08 13.76 -12.03
N THR A 44 -7.30 13.18 -12.10
CA THR A 44 -7.91 12.54 -10.94
C THR A 44 -8.52 11.19 -11.29
N LEU A 45 -8.18 10.19 -10.51
CA LEU A 45 -8.93 8.94 -10.38
C LEU A 45 -9.64 8.99 -9.05
N LYS A 46 -10.96 9.05 -9.03
CA LYS A 46 -11.71 9.17 -7.79
C LYS A 46 -11.90 7.85 -7.04
N LYS A 47 -12.56 7.93 -5.91
CA LYS A 47 -12.84 6.80 -5.01
C LYS A 47 -13.45 5.63 -5.77
N ASN A 48 -12.92 4.41 -5.52
CA ASN A 48 -13.42 3.14 -6.06
C ASN A 48 -13.54 3.10 -7.60
N ALA A 49 -12.82 3.96 -8.34
CA ALA A 49 -13.00 4.07 -9.79
C ALA A 49 -12.80 2.73 -10.52
N PHE A 50 -11.90 1.87 -10.06
CA PHE A 50 -11.60 0.53 -10.59
C PHE A 50 -11.70 -0.56 -9.51
N TRP A 51 -12.49 -0.32 -8.45
CA TRP A 51 -12.68 -1.30 -7.39
C TRP A 51 -13.21 -2.62 -7.96
N SER A 52 -12.60 -3.76 -7.53
CA SER A 52 -13.02 -5.11 -7.97
C SER A 52 -12.99 -5.34 -9.49
N CYS A 53 -12.08 -4.64 -10.21
CA CYS A 53 -11.73 -5.03 -11.57
C CYS A 53 -10.78 -6.24 -11.49
N ASP A 54 -11.34 -7.41 -11.15
CA ASP A 54 -10.60 -8.61 -10.75
C ASP A 54 -9.58 -9.07 -11.81
N ASN A 55 -9.91 -8.93 -13.10
CA ASN A 55 -9.05 -9.33 -14.22
C ASN A 55 -8.18 -8.21 -14.79
N LEU A 56 -8.16 -7.03 -14.16
CA LEU A 56 -7.30 -5.93 -14.63
C LEU A 56 -5.83 -6.33 -14.49
N VAL A 57 -5.15 -6.48 -15.62
CA VAL A 57 -3.73 -6.90 -15.67
C VAL A 57 -2.82 -5.67 -15.75
N SER A 58 -3.21 -4.66 -16.51
CA SER A 58 -2.39 -3.49 -16.72
C SER A 58 -3.20 -2.21 -16.85
N ILE A 59 -2.66 -1.15 -16.26
CA ILE A 59 -3.13 0.22 -16.39
C ILE A 59 -1.91 1.14 -16.37
N ASN A 60 -1.84 2.11 -17.27
CA ASN A 60 -0.84 3.17 -17.21
C ASN A 60 -1.37 4.33 -16.34
N LEU A 61 -0.54 4.84 -15.45
CA LEU A 61 -0.84 6.08 -14.72
C LEU A 61 -0.16 7.24 -15.46
N PRO A 62 -0.92 8.19 -16.06
CA PRO A 62 -0.32 9.28 -16.82
C PRO A 62 0.47 10.23 -15.91
N SER A 63 1.51 10.85 -16.46
CA SER A 63 2.42 11.75 -15.73
C SER A 63 1.70 12.98 -15.14
N THR A 64 0.54 13.30 -15.69
CA THR A 64 -0.30 14.44 -15.29
C THR A 64 -1.19 14.17 -14.09
N LEU A 65 -1.24 12.91 -13.61
CA LEU A 65 -2.11 12.52 -12.49
C LEU A 65 -1.62 13.16 -11.18
N THR A 66 -2.57 13.73 -10.43
CA THR A 66 -2.32 14.39 -9.16
C THR A 66 -3.06 13.75 -7.98
N GLU A 67 -4.06 12.90 -8.29
CA GLU A 67 -4.88 12.25 -7.26
C GLU A 67 -5.25 10.83 -7.65
N ILE A 68 -5.07 9.90 -6.70
CA ILE A 68 -5.59 8.54 -6.75
C ILE A 68 -6.44 8.35 -5.49
N GLY A 69 -7.74 8.26 -5.66
CA GLY A 69 -8.72 8.24 -4.58
C GLY A 69 -8.71 6.95 -3.76
N HIS A 70 -9.41 6.99 -2.63
CA HIS A 70 -9.59 5.87 -1.71
C HIS A 70 -10.07 4.62 -2.46
N ALA A 71 -9.43 3.46 -2.15
CA ALA A 71 -9.76 2.16 -2.71
C ALA A 71 -9.85 2.11 -4.25
N CYS A 72 -9.15 3.02 -4.96
CA CYS A 72 -9.29 3.17 -6.42
C CYS A 72 -9.03 1.86 -7.17
N PHE A 73 -8.04 1.08 -6.78
CA PHE A 73 -7.66 -0.21 -7.37
C PHE A 73 -7.89 -1.39 -6.41
N ALA A 74 -8.66 -1.18 -5.33
CA ALA A 74 -8.87 -2.26 -4.38
C ALA A 74 -9.49 -3.48 -5.05
N LYS A 75 -8.99 -4.67 -4.71
CA LYS A 75 -9.37 -5.97 -5.28
C LYS A 75 -9.09 -6.13 -6.79
N CYS A 76 -8.24 -5.33 -7.41
CA CYS A 76 -7.70 -5.64 -8.74
C CYS A 76 -6.71 -6.82 -8.61
N LYS A 77 -7.23 -8.03 -8.41
CA LYS A 77 -6.47 -9.23 -8.01
C LYS A 77 -5.37 -9.62 -9.00
N ASN A 78 -5.57 -9.36 -10.29
CA ASN A 78 -4.66 -9.72 -11.35
C ASN A 78 -3.74 -8.59 -11.83
N LEU A 79 -3.78 -7.43 -11.19
CA LEU A 79 -2.91 -6.31 -11.55
C LEU A 79 -1.44 -6.68 -11.31
N GLN A 80 -0.67 -6.76 -12.41
CA GLN A 80 0.73 -7.27 -12.40
C GLN A 80 1.75 -6.22 -12.83
N SER A 81 1.29 -5.08 -13.35
CA SER A 81 2.21 -4.04 -13.83
C SER A 81 3.07 -3.52 -12.67
N ASP A 82 4.35 -3.25 -12.97
CA ASP A 82 5.17 -2.42 -12.10
C ASP A 82 4.52 -1.03 -12.02
N MET A 83 3.90 -0.76 -10.88
CA MET A 83 3.16 0.49 -10.69
C MET A 83 4.14 1.62 -10.39
N ILE A 84 4.15 2.62 -11.27
CA ILE A 84 4.89 3.87 -11.04
C ILE A 84 3.88 4.94 -10.71
N VAL A 85 3.87 5.38 -9.45
CA VAL A 85 3.00 6.49 -9.02
C VAL A 85 3.62 7.81 -9.51
N PRO A 86 2.87 8.63 -10.26
CA PRO A 86 3.38 9.89 -10.78
C PRO A 86 3.75 10.90 -9.70
N SER A 87 4.73 11.78 -9.98
CA SER A 87 5.21 12.79 -9.03
C SER A 87 4.21 13.90 -8.69
N GLY A 88 3.10 14.00 -9.43
CA GLY A 88 1.98 14.87 -9.07
C GLY A 88 1.18 14.37 -7.87
N VAL A 89 1.23 13.07 -7.57
CA VAL A 89 0.52 12.45 -6.44
C VAL A 89 1.33 12.67 -5.18
N ASN A 90 0.69 13.15 -4.11
CA ASN A 90 1.33 13.44 -2.83
C ASN A 90 0.85 12.55 -1.67
N LYS A 91 -0.13 11.70 -1.91
CA LYS A 91 -0.68 10.77 -0.93
C LYS A 91 -1.13 9.47 -1.58
N ILE A 92 -0.89 8.35 -0.91
CA ILE A 92 -1.57 7.09 -1.20
C ILE A 92 -2.74 6.98 -0.25
N GLU A 93 -3.95 7.09 -0.77
CA GLU A 93 -5.18 7.02 0.04
C GLU A 93 -5.39 5.62 0.65
N GLY A 94 -6.30 5.53 1.63
CA GLY A 94 -6.64 4.25 2.24
C GLY A 94 -7.12 3.24 1.21
N GLU A 95 -6.74 1.97 1.39
CA GLU A 95 -7.13 0.83 0.55
C GLU A 95 -6.80 0.96 -0.95
N THR A 96 -6.05 1.97 -1.39
CA THR A 96 -5.83 2.26 -2.83
C THR A 96 -5.45 1.01 -3.63
N PHE A 97 -4.55 0.16 -3.11
CA PHE A 97 -4.09 -1.08 -3.74
C PHE A 97 -4.44 -2.33 -2.92
N SER A 98 -5.39 -2.24 -1.97
CA SER A 98 -5.77 -3.37 -1.12
C SER A 98 -6.26 -4.54 -1.97
N GLY A 99 -5.72 -5.73 -1.74
CA GLY A 99 -6.09 -6.94 -2.49
C GLY A 99 -5.56 -6.99 -3.93
N CYS A 100 -4.60 -6.14 -4.31
CA CYS A 100 -3.86 -6.27 -5.56
C CYS A 100 -2.82 -7.40 -5.43
N ASN A 101 -3.30 -8.65 -5.48
CA ASN A 101 -2.55 -9.83 -5.04
C ASN A 101 -1.28 -10.10 -5.84
N ARG A 102 -1.19 -9.64 -7.09
CA ARG A 102 -0.11 -9.95 -8.03
C ARG A 102 0.86 -8.81 -8.28
N ILE A 103 0.66 -7.63 -7.71
CA ILE A 103 1.64 -6.54 -7.80
C ILE A 103 2.93 -7.01 -7.12
N THR A 104 4.04 -6.92 -7.84
CA THR A 104 5.36 -7.31 -7.31
C THR A 104 6.21 -6.12 -6.90
N LYS A 105 5.98 -4.94 -7.50
CA LYS A 105 6.72 -3.70 -7.26
C LYS A 105 5.82 -2.48 -7.39
N ILE A 106 6.01 -1.53 -6.49
CA ILE A 106 5.40 -0.19 -6.55
C ILE A 106 6.51 0.83 -6.31
N SER A 107 6.62 1.79 -7.24
CA SER A 107 7.54 2.91 -7.13
C SER A 107 6.78 4.15 -6.67
N LEU A 108 7.10 4.63 -5.49
CA LEU A 108 6.53 5.84 -4.90
C LEU A 108 7.48 7.02 -5.11
N PRO A 109 7.00 8.17 -5.59
CA PRO A 109 7.84 9.38 -5.72
C PRO A 109 8.10 10.04 -4.36
N GLU A 110 9.16 10.84 -4.27
CA GLU A 110 9.49 11.62 -3.05
C GLU A 110 8.46 12.72 -2.72
N THR A 111 7.43 12.88 -3.53
CA THR A 111 6.28 13.76 -3.23
C THR A 111 5.27 13.14 -2.28
N ILE A 112 5.32 11.81 -2.08
CA ILE A 112 4.39 11.12 -1.16
C ILE A 112 4.74 11.47 0.28
N THR A 113 3.76 12.03 1.00
CA THR A 113 3.89 12.42 2.40
C THR A 113 3.11 11.50 3.35
N GLU A 114 2.15 10.74 2.82
CA GLU A 114 1.28 9.89 3.61
C GLU A 114 0.93 8.60 2.85
N ILE A 115 0.89 7.48 3.58
CA ILE A 115 0.37 6.18 3.13
C ILE A 115 -0.83 5.85 4.01
N GLY A 116 -2.00 5.75 3.42
CA GLY A 116 -3.27 5.53 4.12
C GLY A 116 -3.41 4.14 4.71
N SER A 117 -4.43 3.95 5.54
CA SER A 117 -4.73 2.65 6.16
C SER A 117 -5.06 1.61 5.10
N MET A 118 -4.54 0.38 5.28
CA MET A 118 -4.76 -0.77 4.38
C MET A 118 -4.33 -0.50 2.92
N ALA A 119 -3.49 0.52 2.66
CA ALA A 119 -3.17 0.95 1.30
C ALA A 119 -2.60 -0.17 0.41
N PHE A 120 -1.85 -1.11 0.97
CA PHE A 120 -1.26 -2.28 0.32
C PHE A 120 -1.64 -3.60 1.02
N GLN A 121 -2.73 -3.60 1.79
CA GLN A 121 -3.21 -4.81 2.47
C GLN A 121 -3.47 -5.93 1.45
N ASN A 122 -3.07 -7.18 1.77
CA ASN A 122 -3.22 -8.35 0.89
C ASN A 122 -2.50 -8.22 -0.46
N CYS A 123 -1.47 -7.38 -0.58
CA CYS A 123 -0.58 -7.40 -1.75
C CYS A 123 0.42 -8.58 -1.59
N TYR A 124 -0.06 -9.82 -1.77
CA TYR A 124 0.66 -11.04 -1.41
C TYR A 124 2.02 -11.18 -2.12
N GLU A 125 2.14 -10.71 -3.35
CA GLU A 125 3.36 -10.82 -4.16
C GLU A 125 4.26 -9.59 -4.10
N LEU A 126 3.89 -8.54 -3.34
CA LEU A 126 4.69 -7.32 -3.22
C LEU A 126 6.03 -7.64 -2.54
N LYS A 127 7.12 -7.42 -3.28
CA LYS A 127 8.51 -7.69 -2.85
C LYS A 127 9.28 -6.40 -2.62
N ASP A 128 9.12 -5.47 -3.56
CA ASP A 128 9.91 -4.26 -3.65
C ASP A 128 9.01 -3.03 -3.50
N ILE A 129 9.15 -2.38 -2.38
CA ILE A 129 8.58 -1.06 -2.11
C ILE A 129 9.61 -0.24 -1.34
N ASN A 130 9.89 0.95 -1.83
CA ASN A 130 10.65 1.94 -1.09
C ASN A 130 9.68 2.97 -0.52
N ILE A 131 9.71 3.16 0.78
CA ILE A 131 8.94 4.22 1.44
C ILE A 131 9.76 5.51 1.34
N PRO A 132 9.27 6.54 0.63
CA PRO A 132 10.00 7.80 0.48
C PRO A 132 10.33 8.46 1.81
N SER A 133 11.45 9.19 1.86
CA SER A 133 11.88 9.90 3.07
C SER A 133 10.94 11.03 3.50
N SER A 134 10.10 11.50 2.60
CA SER A 134 9.03 12.49 2.82
C SER A 134 7.83 11.94 3.60
N VAL A 135 7.66 10.60 3.68
CA VAL A 135 6.51 9.98 4.36
C VAL A 135 6.63 10.16 5.87
N HIS A 136 5.66 10.84 6.46
CA HIS A 136 5.58 11.07 7.90
C HIS A 136 4.41 10.34 8.58
N ASN A 137 3.48 9.78 7.81
CA ASN A 137 2.37 8.99 8.33
C ASN A 137 2.14 7.72 7.50
N ILE A 138 2.04 6.57 8.19
CA ILE A 138 1.70 5.29 7.60
C ILE A 138 0.53 4.71 8.39
N GLY A 139 -0.59 4.55 7.72
CA GLY A 139 -1.85 4.13 8.33
C GLY A 139 -1.84 2.68 8.83
N SER A 140 -2.81 2.35 9.66
CA SER A 140 -2.96 1.00 10.22
C SER A 140 -3.12 -0.03 9.11
N ARG A 141 -2.46 -1.20 9.30
CA ARG A 141 -2.53 -2.34 8.37
C ARG A 141 -2.09 -2.01 6.94
N ALA A 142 -1.30 -0.95 6.74
CA ALA A 142 -0.94 -0.51 5.40
C ALA A 142 -0.22 -1.60 4.58
N PHE A 143 0.54 -2.49 5.22
CA PHE A 143 1.25 -3.60 4.60
C PHE A 143 0.83 -4.97 5.17
N GLU A 144 -0.37 -5.05 5.77
CA GLU A 144 -0.88 -6.33 6.28
C GLU A 144 -0.93 -7.38 5.16
N ASP A 145 -0.46 -8.60 5.48
CA ASP A 145 -0.39 -9.75 4.56
C ASP A 145 0.42 -9.51 3.27
N CYS A 146 1.41 -8.62 3.29
CA CYS A 146 2.42 -8.52 2.23
C CYS A 146 3.46 -9.66 2.40
N HIS A 147 3.12 -10.86 1.96
CA HIS A 147 3.84 -12.10 2.27
C HIS A 147 5.25 -12.18 1.68
N LYS A 148 5.60 -11.36 0.70
CA LYS A 148 6.90 -11.42 -0.01
C LYS A 148 7.88 -10.33 0.41
N ILE A 149 7.47 -9.36 1.22
CA ILE A 149 8.39 -8.34 1.74
C ILE A 149 9.38 -9.03 2.68
N LYS A 150 10.67 -8.95 2.35
CA LYS A 150 11.76 -9.54 3.16
C LYS A 150 12.43 -8.52 4.06
N THR A 151 12.52 -7.29 3.60
CA THR A 151 13.09 -6.15 4.31
C THR A 151 12.29 -4.91 3.99
N ILE A 152 12.16 -4.01 4.94
CA ILE A 152 11.54 -2.70 4.73
C ILE A 152 12.26 -1.66 5.56
N ILE A 153 12.46 -0.48 4.97
CA ILE A 153 13.07 0.66 5.64
C ILE A 153 11.94 1.65 5.95
N ILE A 154 11.74 1.92 7.22
CA ILE A 154 10.83 2.97 7.69
C ILE A 154 11.64 4.26 7.78
N PRO A 155 11.20 5.37 7.15
CA PRO A 155 11.94 6.62 7.17
C PRO A 155 12.21 7.14 8.59
N ASN A 156 13.46 7.53 8.85
CA ASN A 156 13.87 8.07 10.13
C ASN A 156 13.60 9.60 10.20
N GLY A 157 13.27 10.08 11.38
CA GLY A 157 13.14 11.50 11.70
C GLY A 157 11.73 12.08 11.56
N VAL A 158 10.87 11.49 10.73
CA VAL A 158 9.51 12.00 10.49
C VAL A 158 8.40 11.03 10.92
N VAL A 159 8.62 9.71 10.79
CA VAL A 159 7.68 8.71 11.32
C VAL A 159 7.86 8.60 12.83
N THR A 160 6.83 8.99 13.59
CA THR A 160 6.87 8.96 15.06
C THR A 160 6.09 7.81 15.66
N GLN A 161 5.31 7.10 14.86
CA GLN A 161 4.48 5.98 15.30
C GLN A 161 4.51 4.83 14.30
N ILE A 162 4.62 3.61 14.79
CA ILE A 162 4.31 2.39 14.03
C ILE A 162 2.83 2.07 14.29
N SER A 163 2.01 2.16 13.26
CA SER A 163 0.56 1.96 13.37
C SER A 163 0.18 0.51 13.66
N SER A 164 -1.02 0.29 14.24
CA SER A 164 -1.51 -1.05 14.56
C SER A 164 -1.59 -1.93 13.33
N GLY A 165 -1.10 -3.17 13.45
CA GLY A 165 -1.13 -4.17 12.37
C GLY A 165 -0.30 -3.81 11.15
N LEU A 166 0.60 -2.81 11.21
CA LEU A 166 1.28 -2.26 10.04
C LEU A 166 1.90 -3.34 9.13
N PHE A 167 2.56 -4.33 9.70
CA PHE A 167 3.18 -5.49 9.01
C PHE A 167 2.59 -6.82 9.48
N ASN A 168 1.35 -6.82 9.99
CA ASN A 168 0.70 -8.05 10.38
C ASN A 168 0.69 -9.05 9.21
N GLY A 169 1.07 -10.31 9.45
CA GLY A 169 1.10 -11.34 8.43
C GLY A 169 2.24 -11.23 7.40
N CYS A 170 3.17 -10.29 7.52
CA CYS A 170 4.37 -10.22 6.66
C CYS A 170 5.32 -11.38 6.98
N ASN A 171 4.92 -12.59 6.62
CA ASN A 171 5.57 -13.84 7.05
C ASN A 171 6.99 -14.04 6.50
N SER A 172 7.40 -13.35 5.44
CA SER A 172 8.76 -13.37 4.89
C SER A 172 9.67 -12.28 5.46
N LEU A 173 9.15 -11.35 6.30
CA LEU A 173 9.93 -10.25 6.86
C LEU A 173 10.99 -10.78 7.82
N LYS A 174 12.27 -10.62 7.44
CA LYS A 174 13.42 -11.16 8.19
C LYS A 174 13.99 -10.19 9.20
N SER A 175 13.92 -8.92 8.87
CA SER A 175 14.43 -7.83 9.71
C SER A 175 13.63 -6.55 9.47
N VAL A 176 13.53 -5.75 10.50
CA VAL A 176 12.96 -4.39 10.46
C VAL A 176 13.84 -3.49 11.33
N GLN A 177 14.11 -2.32 10.80
CA GLN A 177 14.75 -1.26 11.57
C GLN A 177 13.66 -0.27 12.01
N ILE A 178 13.41 -0.21 13.31
CA ILE A 178 12.51 0.79 13.89
C ILE A 178 13.30 2.07 14.08
N PRO A 179 12.86 3.19 13.46
CA PRO A 179 13.58 4.47 13.57
C PRO A 179 13.62 5.01 15.01
N ALA A 180 14.69 5.72 15.34
CA ALA A 180 14.81 6.39 16.64
C ALA A 180 13.78 7.50 16.87
N SER A 181 13.11 7.97 15.81
CA SER A 181 11.99 8.93 15.89
C SER A 181 10.70 8.31 16.45
N VAL A 182 10.58 6.96 16.47
CA VAL A 182 9.36 6.28 16.91
C VAL A 182 9.23 6.32 18.42
N ASN A 183 8.08 6.81 18.91
CA ASN A 183 7.74 6.88 20.33
C ASN A 183 6.61 5.94 20.75
N SER A 184 5.91 5.33 19.77
CA SER A 184 4.84 4.37 20.06
C SER A 184 4.73 3.30 18.97
N ILE A 185 4.39 2.07 19.36
CA ILE A 185 4.19 0.94 18.46
C ILE A 185 2.81 0.34 18.73
N GLY A 186 1.96 0.35 17.72
CA GLY A 186 0.59 -0.14 17.79
C GLY A 186 0.48 -1.65 17.94
N GLY A 187 -0.66 -2.10 18.44
CA GLY A 187 -0.92 -3.52 18.65
C GLY A 187 -0.83 -4.33 17.37
N GLY A 188 -0.23 -5.54 17.47
CA GLY A 188 -0.10 -6.48 16.36
C GLY A 188 0.74 -5.98 15.20
N ALA A 189 1.52 -4.91 15.34
CA ALA A 189 2.25 -4.29 14.23
C ALA A 189 3.16 -5.27 13.47
N PHE A 190 3.72 -6.27 14.15
CA PHE A 190 4.54 -7.34 13.58
C PHE A 190 3.96 -8.74 13.84
N SER A 191 2.69 -8.83 14.20
CA SER A 191 2.03 -10.12 14.42
C SER A 191 2.14 -10.99 13.17
N GLY A 192 2.45 -12.29 13.28
CA GLY A 192 2.56 -13.20 12.15
C GLY A 192 3.83 -13.02 11.28
N CYS A 193 4.78 -12.15 11.66
CA CYS A 193 6.08 -12.05 10.98
C CYS A 193 6.94 -13.27 11.33
N SER A 194 6.56 -14.43 10.81
CA SER A 194 7.16 -15.71 11.22
C SER A 194 8.62 -15.89 10.83
N SER A 195 9.14 -15.14 9.86
CA SER A 195 10.55 -15.15 9.48
C SER A 195 11.43 -14.16 10.26
N LEU A 196 10.83 -13.34 11.12
CA LEU A 196 11.55 -12.34 11.91
C LEU A 196 12.37 -13.02 13.00
N THR A 197 13.69 -12.76 13.03
CA THR A 197 14.61 -13.44 13.96
C THR A 197 15.05 -12.57 15.13
N SER A 198 15.12 -11.27 14.92
CA SER A 198 15.49 -10.31 15.95
C SER A 198 14.90 -8.93 15.68
N VAL A 199 14.65 -8.18 16.74
CA VAL A 199 14.20 -6.79 16.68
C VAL A 199 14.89 -5.97 17.75
N SER A 200 15.27 -4.74 17.40
CA SER A 200 15.69 -3.74 18.37
C SER A 200 14.62 -2.65 18.48
N ILE A 201 14.16 -2.41 19.69
CA ILE A 201 13.20 -1.35 20.01
C ILE A 201 14.00 -0.17 20.56
N PRO A 202 13.92 1.01 19.91
CA PRO A 202 14.64 2.20 20.34
C PRO A 202 14.22 2.72 21.72
N ASP A 203 15.12 3.45 22.39
CA ASP A 203 14.91 4.02 23.74
C ASP A 203 13.72 4.99 23.80
N ASN A 204 13.41 5.65 22.69
CA ASN A 204 12.33 6.64 22.62
C ASN A 204 10.91 6.02 22.59
N VAL A 205 10.80 4.68 22.49
CA VAL A 205 9.51 4.01 22.49
C VAL A 205 8.92 3.98 23.90
N LEU A 206 7.85 4.75 24.10
CA LEU A 206 7.17 4.91 25.40
C LEU A 206 5.97 3.96 25.55
N SER A 207 5.45 3.42 24.46
CA SER A 207 4.29 2.53 24.49
C SER A 207 4.37 1.46 23.42
N ILE A 208 3.95 0.25 23.79
CA ILE A 208 3.89 -0.93 22.92
C ILE A 208 2.49 -1.53 23.08
N GLY A 209 1.80 -1.70 21.96
CA GLY A 209 0.45 -2.27 21.94
C GLY A 209 0.44 -3.80 22.06
N ASP A 210 -0.73 -4.34 22.33
CA ASP A 210 -0.94 -5.76 22.57
C ASP A 210 -0.58 -6.63 21.36
N GLY A 211 -0.03 -7.81 21.61
CA GLY A 211 0.24 -8.80 20.58
C GLY A 211 1.28 -8.40 19.55
N LEU A 212 2.15 -7.44 19.87
CA LEU A 212 3.13 -6.86 18.94
C LEU A 212 3.86 -7.92 18.09
N PHE A 213 4.38 -8.97 18.69
CA PHE A 213 5.08 -10.08 18.05
C PHE A 213 4.33 -11.40 18.15
N ARG A 214 3.01 -11.37 18.26
CA ARG A 214 2.19 -12.59 18.28
C ARG A 214 2.49 -13.42 17.04
N ASN A 215 2.69 -14.74 17.18
CA ASN A 215 2.99 -15.67 16.08
C ASN A 215 4.31 -15.38 15.31
N CYS A 216 5.25 -14.63 15.87
CA CYS A 216 6.62 -14.51 15.35
C CYS A 216 7.42 -15.75 15.75
N THR A 217 7.15 -16.89 15.12
CA THR A 217 7.61 -18.22 15.57
C THR A 217 9.13 -18.43 15.50
N ASN A 218 9.87 -17.61 14.73
CA ASN A 218 11.31 -17.66 14.63
C ASN A 218 12.03 -16.55 15.40
N LEU A 219 11.30 -15.74 16.18
CA LEU A 219 11.88 -14.63 16.93
C LEU A 219 12.71 -15.16 18.11
N GLN A 220 14.03 -14.97 18.06
CA GLN A 220 15.01 -15.47 19.03
C GLN A 220 15.43 -14.40 20.03
N SER A 221 15.45 -13.15 19.63
CA SER A 221 15.89 -12.05 20.49
C SER A 221 15.13 -10.76 20.25
N ILE A 222 14.85 -10.06 21.34
CA ILE A 222 14.33 -8.69 21.32
C ILE A 222 15.29 -7.87 22.18
N ASN A 223 15.87 -6.83 21.60
CA ASN A 223 16.64 -5.86 22.34
C ASN A 223 15.71 -4.67 22.65
N ILE A 224 15.44 -4.45 23.92
CA ILE A 224 14.70 -3.29 24.41
C ILE A 224 15.73 -2.48 25.20
N SER A 225 16.09 -1.32 24.65
CA SER A 225 16.98 -0.42 25.40
C SER A 225 16.28 0.05 26.66
N SER A 226 16.99 0.01 27.77
CA SER A 226 16.53 0.53 29.05
C SER A 226 17.16 1.89 29.28
N ASN A 227 16.37 2.93 29.38
CA ASN A 227 16.78 4.16 30.06
C ASN A 227 16.67 3.99 31.57
#